data_b5722c6fc2044c31d471e6569963c4b4
#
_entry.id   b5722c6fc2044c31d471e6569963c4b4
#
_cell.length_a   1.000
_cell.length_b   1.000
_cell.length_c   1.000
_cell.angle_alpha   90.00
_cell.angle_beta   90.00
_cell.angle_gamma   90.00
#
_symmetry.space_group_name_H-M   'P 1'
#
loop_
_entity.id
_entity.type
_entity.pdbx_description
1 polymer ?
#
loop_
_entity_poly.entity_id
_entity_poly.type
_entity_poly.pdbx_seq_one_letter_code
_entity_poly.pdbx_strand_id
1 'polypeptide(L)'
;MKVSTLVTAIVAVLLSTVTATAQTRLLRQPTVSASHIAFAYANNIWIVERAGGTARRLTSFQGQTLNPRFSPDGKWIAFSGEYAGNLDVYVVAATGGEPKRLTWHSGGDTVQGWTPDGAAVVFASARATWAPSAAPRFWTVPASGGVETAMALPRAFQGRISPDGARIAYRLNSSWDDERRNYRGGQNKPIWIVDLKSYDLVTPPWTDSKDIDPAWVGVTTVYFLSDRDGVSNVWSYDIATKTLAQVTRFTDFDVKTLDARSDAVVFEQAGYIHELNPATGRSHIVEIRAAGDFPWMMPRWDDVTGRIANIGLSPTGRRVVVEARGEIFTIPAEKGDTRNITHSSGTAEREPAWSRDGKWVSYFSDRSGEYALVIESQDGITPPREIPIRNAKHYYTPSWSPDSKKLLYTDTDFNVWVMDVASGQPKLLGTDPWAVPRRVGRPTWSPDSKWVAYAARLNTLFRAIFVV
;
A
#
# COMPACT_ATOMS: atom_id res chain seq x y z
N MET A 1 -74.80 -25.65 20.23
CA MET A 1 -73.96 -25.37 19.09
C MET A 1 -73.33 -24.00 19.33
N LYS A 2 -72.02 -23.99 19.73
CA LYS A 2 -71.22 -22.74 19.90
C LYS A 2 -70.20 -22.71 18.78
N VAL A 3 -70.34 -21.73 17.91
CA VAL A 3 -69.37 -21.46 16.83
C VAL A 3 -68.28 -20.61 17.43
N SER A 4 -67.05 -21.15 17.43
CA SER A 4 -65.84 -20.47 17.91
C SER A 4 -65.17 -19.80 16.71
N THR A 5 -65.11 -18.47 16.71
CA THR A 5 -64.49 -17.67 15.66
C THR A 5 -63.01 -17.51 16.00
N LEU A 6 -62.16 -18.13 15.21
CA LEU A 6 -60.68 -18.02 15.32
C LEU A 6 -60.24 -16.76 14.56
N VAL A 7 -59.80 -15.74 15.29
CA VAL A 7 -59.21 -14.54 14.71
C VAL A 7 -57.72 -14.79 14.56
N THR A 8 -57.27 -14.98 13.33
CA THR A 8 -55.85 -15.10 13.00
C THR A 8 -55.26 -13.70 12.82
N ALA A 9 -54.50 -13.23 13.79
CA ALA A 9 -53.73 -11.99 13.68
C ALA A 9 -52.47 -12.24 12.86
N ILE A 10 -52.43 -11.75 11.63
CA ILE A 10 -51.24 -11.70 10.80
C ILE A 10 -50.37 -10.51 11.28
N VAL A 11 -49.33 -10.79 12.03
CA VAL A 11 -48.30 -9.80 12.35
C VAL A 11 -47.36 -9.67 11.13
N ALA A 12 -47.56 -8.66 10.32
CA ALA A 12 -46.65 -8.27 9.28
C ALA A 12 -45.38 -7.66 9.92
N VAL A 13 -44.33 -8.44 10.10
CA VAL A 13 -42.99 -7.93 10.44
C VAL A 13 -42.44 -7.24 9.20
N LEU A 14 -42.54 -5.93 9.14
CA LEU A 14 -41.80 -5.09 8.20
C LEU A 14 -40.31 -5.22 8.58
N LEU A 15 -39.62 -6.18 7.97
CA LEU A 15 -38.15 -6.19 7.88
C LEU A 15 -37.74 -4.99 7.02
N SER A 16 -37.54 -3.85 7.64
CA SER A 16 -36.74 -2.78 7.04
C SER A 16 -35.32 -3.33 6.85
N THR A 17 -35.05 -3.86 5.68
CA THR A 17 -33.67 -4.10 5.23
C THR A 17 -33.02 -2.74 5.13
N VAL A 18 -32.36 -2.32 6.22
CA VAL A 18 -31.31 -1.29 6.13
C VAL A 18 -30.24 -1.92 5.24
N THR A 19 -30.28 -1.58 3.95
CA THR A 19 -29.16 -1.85 3.07
C THR A 19 -28.00 -1.06 3.66
N ALA A 20 -27.16 -1.72 4.45
CA ALA A 20 -25.87 -1.19 4.85
C ALA A 20 -25.10 -0.99 3.55
N THR A 21 -25.16 0.23 3.00
CA THR A 21 -24.34 0.59 1.85
C THR A 21 -22.90 0.56 2.31
N ALA A 22 -22.13 -0.41 1.79
CA ALA A 22 -20.76 -0.61 2.18
C ALA A 22 -19.96 0.69 1.98
N GLN A 23 -19.27 1.12 3.01
CA GLN A 23 -18.34 2.25 2.97
C GLN A 23 -17.20 1.90 1.99
N THR A 24 -16.80 2.87 1.16
CA THR A 24 -15.67 2.67 0.24
C THR A 24 -14.36 2.62 1.01
N ARG A 25 -13.53 1.64 0.68
CA ARG A 25 -12.17 1.45 1.22
C ARG A 25 -11.11 1.84 0.20
N LEU A 26 -9.85 1.86 0.65
CA LEU A 26 -8.66 2.22 -0.14
C LEU A 26 -8.70 3.67 -0.63
N LEU A 27 -9.31 4.55 0.16
CA LEU A 27 -9.24 5.98 -0.03
C LEU A 27 -7.86 6.47 0.39
N ARG A 28 -7.23 7.31 -0.44
CA ARG A 28 -5.81 7.65 -0.29
C ARG A 28 -5.56 9.15 -0.28
N GLN A 29 -4.52 9.54 0.46
CA GLN A 29 -3.91 10.88 0.40
C GLN A 29 -4.92 12.02 0.59
N PRO A 30 -5.69 12.02 1.69
CA PRO A 30 -6.69 13.03 1.92
C PRO A 30 -6.09 14.43 2.06
N THR A 31 -6.88 15.45 1.68
CA THR A 31 -6.65 16.87 1.95
C THR A 31 -7.96 17.52 2.37
N VAL A 32 -7.90 18.57 3.20
CA VAL A 32 -9.10 19.17 3.80
C VAL A 32 -9.19 20.67 3.57
N SER A 33 -10.38 21.13 3.17
CA SER A 33 -10.77 22.54 3.16
C SER A 33 -11.74 22.87 4.31
N ALA A 34 -12.31 24.06 4.34
CA ALA A 34 -13.32 24.43 5.33
C ALA A 34 -14.58 23.55 5.27
N SER A 35 -14.95 23.10 4.08
CA SER A 35 -16.22 22.41 3.82
C SER A 35 -16.09 21.02 3.21
N HIS A 36 -14.92 20.68 2.63
CA HIS A 36 -14.74 19.47 1.85
C HIS A 36 -13.46 18.73 2.20
N ILE A 37 -13.47 17.42 1.92
CA ILE A 37 -12.29 16.57 1.85
C ILE A 37 -12.12 16.13 0.40
N ALA A 38 -10.91 16.23 -0.14
CA ALA A 38 -10.54 15.64 -1.41
C ALA A 38 -9.51 14.54 -1.19
N PHE A 39 -9.52 13.52 -2.05
CA PHE A 39 -8.68 12.34 -1.90
C PHE A 39 -8.44 11.65 -3.24
N ALA A 40 -7.41 10.83 -3.32
CA ALA A 40 -7.13 9.97 -4.45
C ALA A 40 -7.86 8.62 -4.27
N TYR A 41 -8.57 8.18 -5.29
CA TYR A 41 -9.21 6.87 -5.33
C TYR A 41 -9.38 6.42 -6.78
N ALA A 42 -9.04 5.15 -7.05
CA ALA A 42 -9.19 4.54 -8.36
C ALA A 42 -8.62 5.42 -9.49
N ASN A 43 -7.36 5.86 -9.31
CA ASN A 43 -6.60 6.72 -10.24
C ASN A 43 -7.20 8.10 -10.52
N ASN A 44 -8.16 8.54 -9.74
CA ASN A 44 -8.79 9.85 -9.88
C ASN A 44 -8.81 10.63 -8.57
N ILE A 45 -8.97 11.94 -8.67
CA ILE A 45 -9.27 12.81 -7.53
C ILE A 45 -10.77 12.87 -7.32
N TRP A 46 -11.18 12.67 -6.09
CA TRP A 46 -12.56 12.71 -5.63
C TRP A 46 -12.72 13.77 -4.55
N ILE A 47 -13.93 14.28 -4.40
CA ILE A 47 -14.28 15.26 -3.38
C ILE A 47 -15.59 14.86 -2.71
N VAL A 48 -15.68 15.11 -1.41
CA VAL A 48 -16.87 14.86 -0.58
C VAL A 48 -17.04 15.99 0.42
N GLU A 49 -18.25 16.23 0.89
CA GLU A 49 -18.49 17.11 2.04
C GLU A 49 -17.67 16.64 3.25
N ARG A 50 -17.21 17.57 4.08
CA ARG A 50 -16.41 17.22 5.27
C ARG A 50 -17.16 16.31 6.24
N ALA A 51 -18.48 16.42 6.30
CA ALA A 51 -19.33 15.52 7.08
C ALA A 51 -19.46 14.09 6.50
N GLY A 52 -18.87 13.82 5.34
CA GLY A 52 -18.98 12.55 4.64
C GLY A 52 -20.13 12.51 3.63
N GLY A 53 -20.50 11.31 3.18
CA GLY A 53 -21.58 11.09 2.21
C GLY A 53 -21.09 10.54 0.88
N THR A 54 -21.80 10.87 -0.20
CA THR A 54 -21.44 10.42 -1.55
C THR A 54 -20.40 11.34 -2.17
N ALA A 55 -19.23 10.78 -2.47
CA ALA A 55 -18.14 11.51 -3.12
C ALA A 55 -18.42 11.70 -4.61
N ARG A 56 -17.99 12.83 -5.14
CA ARG A 56 -18.02 13.17 -6.55
C ARG A 56 -16.62 13.07 -7.15
N ARG A 57 -16.49 12.45 -8.31
CA ARG A 57 -15.23 12.39 -9.06
C ARG A 57 -14.92 13.73 -9.70
N LEU A 58 -13.72 14.26 -9.49
CA LEU A 58 -13.26 15.53 -10.08
C LEU A 58 -12.49 15.35 -11.39
N THR A 59 -11.74 14.24 -11.51
CA THR A 59 -10.92 13.95 -12.69
C THR A 59 -11.38 12.67 -13.36
N SER A 60 -11.17 12.53 -14.66
CA SER A 60 -11.63 11.38 -15.44
C SER A 60 -10.59 10.85 -16.43
N PHE A 61 -9.37 11.39 -16.43
CA PHE A 61 -8.31 10.94 -17.32
C PHE A 61 -7.79 9.54 -16.93
N GLN A 62 -7.29 8.83 -17.92
CA GLN A 62 -6.53 7.60 -17.69
C GLN A 62 -5.11 7.99 -17.26
N GLY A 63 -4.60 7.31 -16.26
CA GLY A 63 -3.32 7.60 -15.64
C GLY A 63 -3.47 7.82 -14.15
N GLN A 64 -2.36 7.72 -13.43
CA GLN A 64 -2.36 7.85 -11.98
C GLN A 64 -2.53 9.32 -11.56
N THR A 65 -3.35 9.58 -10.54
CA THR A 65 -3.44 10.88 -9.89
C THR A 65 -3.15 10.75 -8.40
N LEU A 66 -2.28 11.62 -7.89
CA LEU A 66 -1.72 11.54 -6.55
C LEU A 66 -1.67 12.92 -5.87
N ASN A 67 -1.57 12.89 -4.54
CA ASN A 67 -1.26 14.04 -3.70
C ASN A 67 -2.15 15.27 -3.94
N PRO A 68 -3.49 15.13 -3.90
CA PRO A 68 -4.35 16.31 -3.95
C PRO A 68 -4.07 17.24 -2.78
N ARG A 69 -4.10 18.55 -3.02
CA ARG A 69 -3.93 19.59 -2.01
C ARG A 69 -4.86 20.76 -2.31
N PHE A 70 -5.72 21.10 -1.36
CA PHE A 70 -6.54 22.31 -1.47
C PHE A 70 -5.68 23.57 -1.44
N SER A 71 -6.08 24.56 -2.23
CA SER A 71 -5.60 25.92 -2.06
C SER A 71 -6.04 26.49 -0.70
N PRO A 72 -5.35 27.50 -0.14
CA PRO A 72 -5.72 28.07 1.16
C PRO A 72 -7.18 28.58 1.24
N ASP A 73 -7.72 29.06 0.13
CA ASP A 73 -9.12 29.50 0.03
C ASP A 73 -10.13 28.36 -0.25
N GLY A 74 -9.63 27.12 -0.45
CA GLY A 74 -10.42 25.93 -0.71
C GLY A 74 -11.08 25.85 -2.09
N LYS A 75 -10.78 26.79 -3.01
CA LYS A 75 -11.43 26.84 -4.33
C LYS A 75 -10.76 25.96 -5.38
N TRP A 76 -9.48 25.65 -5.20
CA TRP A 76 -8.69 24.87 -6.13
C TRP A 76 -8.08 23.66 -5.46
N ILE A 77 -7.79 22.64 -6.24
CA ILE A 77 -7.05 21.46 -5.83
C ILE A 77 -5.87 21.28 -6.78
N ALA A 78 -4.65 21.36 -6.25
CA ALA A 78 -3.45 20.95 -6.96
C ALA A 78 -3.22 19.45 -6.76
N PHE A 79 -2.75 18.75 -7.79
CA PHE A 79 -2.45 17.32 -7.73
C PHE A 79 -1.37 16.93 -8.73
N SER A 80 -0.74 15.78 -8.52
CA SER A 80 0.18 15.18 -9.49
C SER A 80 -0.57 14.21 -10.39
N GLY A 81 -0.49 14.39 -11.70
CA GLY A 81 -1.17 13.55 -12.70
C GLY A 81 -0.20 12.96 -13.71
N GLU A 82 -0.36 11.66 -14.02
CA GLU A 82 0.44 10.93 -15.01
C GLU A 82 -0.33 10.85 -16.35
N TYR A 83 -0.70 12.00 -16.92
CA TYR A 83 -1.51 12.02 -18.15
C TYR A 83 -0.68 12.08 -19.44
N ALA A 84 0.60 12.37 -19.35
CA ALA A 84 1.50 12.52 -20.49
C ALA A 84 2.79 11.66 -20.38
N GLY A 85 2.74 10.56 -19.60
CA GLY A 85 3.82 9.60 -19.47
C GLY A 85 4.73 9.81 -18.24
N ASN A 86 4.60 10.94 -17.53
CA ASN A 86 5.27 11.21 -16.27
C ASN A 86 4.33 12.02 -15.35
N LEU A 87 4.70 12.12 -14.08
CA LEU A 87 3.96 12.91 -13.11
C LEU A 87 4.24 14.40 -13.31
N ASP A 88 3.20 15.17 -13.55
CA ASP A 88 3.23 16.62 -13.64
C ASP A 88 2.26 17.28 -12.65
N VAL A 89 2.46 18.56 -12.41
CA VAL A 89 1.57 19.38 -11.58
C VAL A 89 0.35 19.83 -12.37
N TYR A 90 -0.82 19.56 -11.82
CA TYR A 90 -2.12 20.00 -12.34
C TYR A 90 -2.90 20.75 -11.27
N VAL A 91 -3.81 21.60 -11.70
CA VAL A 91 -4.82 22.24 -10.84
C VAL A 91 -6.21 22.06 -11.43
N VAL A 92 -7.20 21.83 -10.58
CA VAL A 92 -8.61 21.76 -10.94
C VAL A 92 -9.46 22.54 -9.92
N ALA A 93 -10.54 23.16 -10.38
CA ALA A 93 -11.45 23.81 -9.44
C ALA A 93 -12.14 22.78 -8.54
N ALA A 94 -12.36 23.10 -7.25
CA ALA A 94 -13.07 22.21 -6.33
C ALA A 94 -14.52 21.93 -6.77
N THR A 95 -15.09 22.82 -7.58
CA THR A 95 -16.41 22.63 -8.23
C THR A 95 -16.36 21.69 -9.42
N GLY A 96 -15.19 21.32 -9.92
CA GLY A 96 -14.95 20.51 -11.11
C GLY A 96 -14.58 21.35 -12.33
N GLY A 97 -14.42 20.69 -13.46
CA GLY A 97 -13.97 21.29 -14.71
C GLY A 97 -12.74 20.58 -15.26
N GLU A 98 -12.16 21.11 -16.33
CA GLU A 98 -10.97 20.56 -16.96
C GLU A 98 -9.72 20.87 -16.12
N PRO A 99 -8.90 19.86 -15.75
CA PRO A 99 -7.64 20.09 -15.09
C PRO A 99 -6.64 20.84 -15.99
N LYS A 100 -6.02 21.87 -15.42
CA LYS A 100 -4.97 22.65 -16.10
C LYS A 100 -3.59 22.11 -15.70
N ARG A 101 -2.77 21.73 -16.67
CA ARG A 101 -1.37 21.37 -16.48
C ARG A 101 -0.52 22.60 -16.23
N LEU A 102 0.39 22.53 -15.25
CA LEU A 102 1.28 23.63 -14.87
C LEU A 102 2.76 23.34 -15.14
N THR A 103 3.18 22.07 -15.23
CA THR A 103 4.58 21.68 -15.48
C THR A 103 4.69 20.71 -16.65
N TRP A 104 5.86 20.72 -17.35
CA TRP A 104 6.11 19.91 -18.57
C TRP A 104 7.50 19.27 -18.57
N HIS A 105 8.18 19.20 -17.43
CA HIS A 105 9.52 18.60 -17.36
C HIS A 105 9.43 17.08 -17.50
N SER A 106 10.44 16.43 -18.11
CA SER A 106 10.48 14.97 -18.30
C SER A 106 10.67 14.17 -17.00
N GLY A 107 11.16 14.78 -15.93
CA GLY A 107 11.23 14.19 -14.59
C GLY A 107 9.93 14.41 -13.84
N GLY A 108 9.62 13.48 -12.92
CA GLY A 108 8.38 13.55 -12.14
C GLY A 108 8.32 14.75 -11.19
N ASP A 109 7.15 15.36 -11.12
CA ASP A 109 6.82 16.50 -10.26
C ASP A 109 5.73 16.10 -9.26
N THR A 110 6.04 16.13 -7.98
CA THR A 110 5.12 15.68 -6.93
C THR A 110 4.62 16.85 -6.12
N VAL A 111 3.31 17.12 -6.21
CA VAL A 111 2.66 18.23 -5.47
C VAL A 111 2.86 18.03 -3.97
N GLN A 112 3.24 19.14 -3.31
CA GLN A 112 3.40 19.18 -1.87
C GLN A 112 2.34 20.04 -1.19
N GLY A 113 1.98 21.17 -1.79
CA GLY A 113 1.01 22.12 -1.24
C GLY A 113 0.95 23.40 -2.06
N TRP A 114 0.56 24.45 -1.39
CA TRP A 114 0.44 25.80 -1.95
C TRP A 114 1.29 26.79 -1.16
N THR A 115 1.62 27.90 -1.78
CA THR A 115 2.05 29.07 -1.03
C THR A 115 0.88 29.62 -0.20
N PRO A 116 1.11 30.25 0.96
CA PRO A 116 0.02 30.69 1.85
C PRO A 116 -0.94 31.70 1.23
N ASP A 117 -0.47 32.50 0.27
CA ASP A 117 -1.28 33.42 -0.52
C ASP A 117 -2.08 32.76 -1.65
N GLY A 118 -1.89 31.44 -1.87
CA GLY A 118 -2.52 30.70 -2.95
C GLY A 118 -2.04 31.05 -4.35
N ALA A 119 -0.99 31.86 -4.48
CA ALA A 119 -0.50 32.33 -5.78
C ALA A 119 0.26 31.24 -6.56
N ALA A 120 0.89 30.28 -5.87
CA ALA A 120 1.68 29.23 -6.50
C ALA A 120 1.50 27.87 -5.83
N VAL A 121 1.73 26.80 -6.62
CA VAL A 121 1.79 25.42 -6.15
C VAL A 121 3.23 25.07 -5.83
N VAL A 122 3.45 24.46 -4.65
CA VAL A 122 4.74 23.92 -4.21
C VAL A 122 4.80 22.45 -4.61
N PHE A 123 5.89 22.05 -5.25
CA PHE A 123 6.10 20.66 -5.66
C PHE A 123 7.55 20.22 -5.46
N ALA A 124 7.77 18.93 -5.33
CA ALA A 124 9.10 18.31 -5.26
C ALA A 124 9.47 17.76 -6.63
N SER A 125 10.69 18.05 -7.07
CA SER A 125 11.24 17.56 -8.33
C SER A 125 12.76 17.38 -8.25
N ALA A 126 13.25 16.34 -8.91
CA ALA A 126 14.67 16.05 -9.03
C ALA A 126 15.32 16.65 -10.30
N ARG A 127 14.63 17.54 -11.01
CA ARG A 127 14.99 18.10 -12.31
C ARG A 127 16.34 18.83 -12.39
N ALA A 128 16.85 19.33 -11.27
CA ALA A 128 18.12 20.07 -11.21
C ALA A 128 19.20 19.34 -10.44
N THR A 129 19.21 18.02 -10.46
CA THR A 129 20.24 17.24 -9.79
C THR A 129 21.33 16.80 -10.76
N TRP A 130 22.58 16.99 -10.35
CA TRP A 130 23.80 16.54 -11.06
C TRP A 130 24.34 15.24 -10.47
N ALA A 131 23.75 14.75 -9.37
CA ALA A 131 24.19 13.54 -8.70
C ALA A 131 23.70 12.30 -9.45
N PRO A 132 24.43 11.18 -9.42
CA PRO A 132 23.99 9.91 -9.97
C PRO A 132 22.68 9.39 -9.34
N SER A 133 22.39 9.78 -8.10
CA SER A 133 21.10 9.58 -7.44
C SER A 133 20.36 10.91 -7.33
N ALA A 134 19.23 11.01 -8.00
CA ALA A 134 18.41 12.20 -8.02
C ALA A 134 17.92 12.56 -6.61
N ALA A 135 18.32 13.71 -6.09
CA ALA A 135 17.81 14.26 -4.84
C ALA A 135 16.76 15.31 -5.16
N PRO A 136 15.49 15.12 -4.78
CA PRO A 136 14.46 16.12 -5.02
C PRO A 136 14.69 17.38 -4.17
N ARG A 137 14.23 18.50 -4.68
CA ARG A 137 14.12 19.78 -3.97
C ARG A 137 12.75 20.39 -4.26
N PHE A 138 12.39 21.40 -3.50
CA PHE A 138 11.14 22.12 -3.73
C PHE A 138 11.26 23.19 -4.81
N TRP A 139 10.19 23.29 -5.56
CA TRP A 139 9.94 24.25 -6.61
C TRP A 139 8.56 24.87 -6.41
N THR A 140 8.36 26.05 -6.96
CA THR A 140 7.05 26.66 -7.06
C THR A 140 6.72 26.91 -8.52
N VAL A 141 5.44 26.78 -8.88
CA VAL A 141 4.89 27.18 -10.17
C VAL A 141 3.65 28.05 -9.95
N PRO A 142 3.51 29.20 -10.62
CA PRO A 142 2.31 30.03 -10.49
C PRO A 142 1.04 29.23 -10.80
N ALA A 143 -0.02 29.38 -10.01
CA ALA A 143 -1.30 28.73 -10.24
C ALA A 143 -1.94 29.14 -11.58
N SER A 144 -1.61 30.35 -12.04
CA SER A 144 -1.97 30.83 -13.39
C SER A 144 -1.18 30.19 -14.51
N GLY A 145 -0.13 29.41 -14.20
CA GLY A 145 0.87 28.91 -15.14
C GLY A 145 2.01 29.92 -15.31
N GLY A 146 3.16 29.45 -15.78
CA GLY A 146 4.36 30.25 -15.96
C GLY A 146 5.62 29.46 -15.64
N VAL A 147 6.72 30.17 -15.41
CA VAL A 147 8.03 29.57 -15.17
C VAL A 147 8.14 29.09 -13.72
N GLU A 148 8.66 27.89 -13.54
CA GLU A 148 8.93 27.32 -12.25
C GLU A 148 10.15 27.96 -11.58
N THR A 149 10.09 28.14 -10.28
CA THR A 149 11.18 28.73 -9.49
C THR A 149 11.62 27.78 -8.40
N ALA A 150 12.93 27.52 -8.32
CA ALA A 150 13.50 26.68 -7.26
C ALA A 150 13.44 27.42 -5.90
N MET A 151 12.97 26.75 -4.87
CA MET A 151 13.11 27.24 -3.50
C MET A 151 14.58 27.14 -3.05
N ALA A 152 15.02 28.03 -2.16
CA ALA A 152 16.38 28.06 -1.64
C ALA A 152 16.66 26.94 -0.60
N LEU A 153 16.19 25.74 -0.87
CA LEU A 153 16.41 24.54 -0.10
C LEU A 153 17.12 23.51 -0.98
N PRO A 154 18.36 23.13 -0.68
CA PRO A 154 19.19 22.31 -1.59
C PRO A 154 18.64 20.88 -1.76
N ARG A 155 17.94 20.37 -0.76
CA ARG A 155 17.36 19.03 -0.73
C ARG A 155 16.09 19.06 0.13
N ALA A 156 14.97 18.62 -0.41
CA ALA A 156 13.71 18.59 0.31
C ALA A 156 12.72 17.63 -0.36
N PHE A 157 11.97 16.92 0.46
CA PHE A 157 10.91 16.00 0.05
C PHE A 157 9.77 16.10 1.06
N GLN A 158 8.53 15.79 0.72
CA GLN A 158 7.33 15.91 1.57
C GLN A 158 7.39 17.08 2.55
N GLY A 159 6.68 18.17 2.26
CA GLY A 159 6.71 19.32 3.16
C GLY A 159 5.62 20.34 2.90
N ARG A 160 5.42 21.21 3.87
CA ARG A 160 4.39 22.26 3.86
C ARG A 160 4.96 23.56 4.40
N ILE A 161 4.65 24.65 3.71
CA ILE A 161 4.90 26.02 4.21
C ILE A 161 3.87 26.32 5.33
N SER A 162 4.31 26.99 6.39
CA SER A 162 3.42 27.44 7.45
C SER A 162 2.39 28.47 6.92
N PRO A 163 1.19 28.56 7.51
CA PRO A 163 0.15 29.48 7.04
C PRO A 163 0.55 30.97 6.99
N ASP A 164 1.51 31.37 7.80
CA ASP A 164 2.09 32.74 7.80
C ASP A 164 3.22 32.93 6.77
N GLY A 165 3.63 31.86 6.08
CA GLY A 165 4.73 31.88 5.12
C GLY A 165 6.13 31.99 5.71
N ALA A 166 6.27 32.00 7.03
CA ALA A 166 7.55 32.24 7.69
C ALA A 166 8.44 30.99 7.71
N ARG A 167 7.84 29.80 7.77
CA ARG A 167 8.56 28.53 7.96
C ARG A 167 8.11 27.49 6.97
N ILE A 168 8.93 26.46 6.83
CA ILE A 168 8.58 25.23 6.14
C ILE A 168 8.90 24.03 7.02
N ALA A 169 7.96 23.10 7.18
CA ALA A 169 8.20 21.80 7.77
C ALA A 169 8.34 20.79 6.64
N TYR A 170 9.43 20.01 6.63
CA TYR A 170 9.68 19.08 5.55
C TYR A 170 10.61 17.92 5.96
N ARG A 171 10.62 16.91 5.14
CA ARG A 171 11.53 15.78 5.20
C ARG A 171 12.72 16.00 4.28
N LEU A 172 13.94 15.75 4.77
CA LEU A 172 15.17 15.95 3.99
C LEU A 172 15.35 14.92 2.86
N ASN A 173 15.04 13.66 3.14
CA ASN A 173 15.23 12.54 2.21
C ASN A 173 13.91 11.97 1.74
N SER A 174 13.83 11.58 0.47
CA SER A 174 12.88 10.54 0.06
C SER A 174 13.40 9.21 0.56
N SER A 175 12.61 8.44 1.28
CA SER A 175 12.97 7.07 1.60
C SER A 175 12.56 6.16 0.44
N TRP A 176 13.51 5.39 -0.05
CA TRP A 176 13.23 4.33 -1.04
C TRP A 176 12.46 3.15 -0.43
N ASP A 177 12.31 3.15 0.90
CA ASP A 177 11.78 2.03 1.68
C ASP A 177 10.65 2.51 2.63
N ASP A 178 9.74 3.35 2.11
CA ASP A 178 8.65 3.94 2.90
C ASP A 178 7.68 2.90 3.44
N GLU A 179 7.54 1.76 2.76
CA GLU A 179 6.64 0.68 3.19
C GLU A 179 7.27 -0.22 4.28
N ARG A 180 8.56 -0.10 4.54
CA ARG A 180 9.23 -0.93 5.55
C ARG A 180 8.97 -0.40 6.94
N ARG A 181 8.18 -1.14 7.70
CA ARG A 181 7.86 -0.82 9.08
C ARG A 181 9.10 -0.95 9.98
N ASN A 182 9.22 -0.05 10.93
CA ASN A 182 10.29 -0.07 11.95
C ASN A 182 11.72 -0.08 11.40
N TYR A 183 11.94 0.47 10.22
CA TYR A 183 13.30 0.68 9.74
C TYR A 183 14.03 1.66 10.68
N ARG A 184 15.21 1.28 11.12
CA ARG A 184 16.12 2.11 11.92
C ARG A 184 17.46 2.16 11.21
N GLY A 185 17.81 3.31 10.65
CA GLY A 185 19.04 3.45 9.88
C GLY A 185 19.19 4.81 9.21
N GLY A 186 20.26 4.99 8.45
CA GLY A 186 20.72 6.27 7.93
C GLY A 186 19.78 7.01 6.97
N GLN A 187 18.72 6.36 6.46
CA GLN A 187 17.70 7.01 5.64
C GLN A 187 16.67 7.76 6.48
N ASN A 188 16.46 7.35 7.74
CA ASN A 188 15.59 8.07 8.65
C ASN A 188 16.21 9.41 9.04
N LYS A 189 15.38 10.43 9.11
CA LYS A 189 15.72 11.78 9.61
C LYS A 189 14.50 12.36 10.34
N PRO A 190 14.70 13.22 11.33
CA PRO A 190 13.58 13.96 11.92
C PRO A 190 12.95 14.88 10.89
N ILE A 191 11.74 15.36 11.17
CA ILE A 191 11.17 16.48 10.44
C ILE A 191 12.03 17.72 10.67
N TRP A 192 12.37 18.40 9.60
CA TRP A 192 13.06 19.69 9.65
C TRP A 192 12.03 20.81 9.56
N ILE A 193 12.12 21.76 10.48
CA ILE A 193 11.31 22.98 10.50
C ILE A 193 12.26 24.14 10.34
N VAL A 194 12.23 24.77 9.17
CA VAL A 194 13.22 25.79 8.78
C VAL A 194 12.52 27.13 8.63
N ASP A 195 13.07 28.18 9.21
CA ASP A 195 12.70 29.56 8.95
C ASP A 195 13.18 29.96 7.54
N LEU A 196 12.27 30.43 6.69
CA LEU A 196 12.58 30.71 5.28
C LEU A 196 13.40 32.00 5.05
N LYS A 197 13.59 32.80 6.10
CA LYS A 197 14.39 34.02 6.03
C LYS A 197 15.77 33.85 6.65
N SER A 198 15.84 33.33 7.86
CA SER A 198 17.11 33.10 8.60
C SER A 198 17.77 31.78 8.33
N TYR A 199 17.01 30.80 7.84
CA TYR A 199 17.39 29.39 7.70
C TYR A 199 17.69 28.69 9.03
N ASP A 200 17.21 29.25 10.14
CA ASP A 200 17.29 28.58 11.43
C ASP A 200 16.48 27.29 11.41
N LEU A 201 17.11 26.21 11.91
CA LEU A 201 16.55 24.87 11.93
C LEU A 201 16.07 24.49 13.33
N VAL A 202 14.85 24.01 13.41
CA VAL A 202 14.28 23.33 14.57
C VAL A 202 13.85 21.92 14.17
N THR A 203 14.08 20.94 15.03
CA THR A 203 13.63 19.56 14.85
C THR A 203 12.88 19.07 16.08
N PRO A 204 11.82 18.25 15.93
CA PRO A 204 11.25 17.52 17.05
C PRO A 204 12.31 16.60 17.69
N PRO A 205 12.18 16.25 18.98
CA PRO A 205 12.95 15.16 19.58
C PRO A 205 12.80 13.87 18.76
N TRP A 206 13.94 13.19 18.46
CA TRP A 206 13.96 12.09 17.51
C TRP A 206 14.63 10.84 18.10
N THR A 207 14.16 9.66 17.70
CA THR A 207 14.56 8.34 18.20
C THR A 207 14.88 7.35 17.08
N ASP A 208 15.56 7.80 16.03
CA ASP A 208 15.77 7.03 14.78
C ASP A 208 14.47 6.58 14.10
N SER A 209 13.35 7.17 14.50
CA SER A 209 12.03 6.90 13.93
C SER A 209 11.93 7.40 12.49
N LYS A 210 11.00 6.81 11.75
CA LYS A 210 10.57 7.32 10.47
C LYS A 210 9.57 8.44 10.70
N ASP A 211 10.02 9.69 10.64
CA ASP A 211 9.19 10.88 10.79
C ASP A 211 8.91 11.45 9.40
N ILE A 212 7.63 11.46 8.99
CA ILE A 212 7.22 11.77 7.61
C ILE A 212 5.93 12.62 7.56
N ASP A 213 5.65 13.15 6.38
CA ASP A 213 4.43 13.85 5.96
C ASP A 213 3.98 14.96 6.94
N PRO A 214 4.81 16.00 7.16
CA PRO A 214 4.48 17.08 8.08
C PRO A 214 3.38 17.98 7.52
N ALA A 215 2.48 18.46 8.40
CA ALA A 215 1.46 19.45 8.09
C ALA A 215 1.26 20.41 9.27
N TRP A 216 0.83 21.64 8.99
CA TRP A 216 0.68 22.68 9.98
C TRP A 216 -0.74 22.77 10.53
N VAL A 217 -0.84 22.87 11.85
CA VAL A 217 -2.05 23.29 12.57
C VAL A 217 -1.75 24.65 13.23
N GLY A 218 -2.29 25.72 12.69
CA GLY A 218 -1.86 27.07 13.02
C GLY A 218 -0.43 27.35 12.56
N VAL A 219 0.27 28.25 13.25
CA VAL A 219 1.62 28.70 12.88
C VAL A 219 2.73 28.16 13.79
N THR A 220 2.37 27.45 14.86
CA THR A 220 3.34 26.94 15.84
C THR A 220 3.38 25.44 15.95
N THR A 221 2.34 24.72 15.51
CA THR A 221 2.25 23.27 15.73
C THR A 221 2.35 22.52 14.40
N VAL A 222 3.30 21.58 14.33
CA VAL A 222 3.46 20.66 13.20
C VAL A 222 2.95 19.29 13.60
N TYR A 223 1.99 18.75 12.84
CA TYR A 223 1.55 17.37 12.90
C TYR A 223 2.34 16.55 11.88
N PHE A 224 2.72 15.33 12.22
CA PHE A 224 3.48 14.45 11.35
C PHE A 224 3.24 12.99 11.71
N LEU A 225 3.65 12.10 10.83
CA LEU A 225 3.58 10.65 11.08
C LEU A 225 4.90 10.16 11.64
N SER A 226 4.84 9.29 12.64
CA SER A 226 6.02 8.65 13.23
C SER A 226 5.73 7.23 13.67
N ASP A 227 6.69 6.33 13.42
CA ASP A 227 6.66 4.92 13.85
C ASP A 227 7.47 4.67 15.12
N ARG A 228 7.71 5.70 15.94
CA ARG A 228 8.53 5.60 17.16
C ARG A 228 8.00 4.61 18.21
N ASP A 229 6.70 4.30 18.14
CA ASP A 229 6.02 3.31 19.01
C ASP A 229 5.72 2.00 18.27
N GLY A 230 6.34 1.76 17.11
CA GLY A 230 6.17 0.54 16.33
C GLY A 230 5.15 0.65 15.20
N VAL A 231 3.97 1.19 15.43
CA VAL A 231 2.97 1.50 14.39
C VAL A 231 3.04 2.98 14.06
N SER A 232 3.01 3.32 12.76
CA SER A 232 2.99 4.73 12.34
C SER A 232 1.70 5.39 12.80
N ASN A 233 1.83 6.39 13.68
CA ASN A 233 0.76 7.16 14.26
C ASN A 233 0.95 8.65 14.01
N VAL A 234 -0.10 9.45 14.23
CA VAL A 234 -0.05 10.91 14.19
C VAL A 234 0.57 11.42 15.48
N TRP A 235 1.58 12.27 15.33
CA TRP A 235 2.28 13.00 16.38
C TRP A 235 2.18 14.50 16.12
N SER A 236 2.33 15.30 17.15
CA SER A 236 2.38 16.77 17.05
C SER A 236 3.61 17.32 17.79
N TYR A 237 4.18 18.38 17.24
CA TYR A 237 5.27 19.11 17.87
C TYR A 237 4.93 20.62 17.84
N ASP A 238 4.83 21.20 19.03
CA ASP A 238 4.67 22.66 19.17
C ASP A 238 6.04 23.32 19.31
N ILE A 239 6.34 24.23 18.37
CA ILE A 239 7.66 24.88 18.28
C ILE A 239 7.90 25.84 19.42
N ALA A 240 6.85 26.53 19.90
CA ALA A 240 6.97 27.54 20.93
C ALA A 240 7.21 26.94 22.29
N THR A 241 6.48 25.87 22.64
CA THR A 241 6.60 25.18 23.92
C THR A 241 7.61 24.03 23.89
N LYS A 242 8.08 23.65 22.69
CA LYS A 242 8.95 22.49 22.41
C LYS A 242 8.32 21.15 22.89
N THR A 243 6.99 21.07 22.88
CA THR A 243 6.25 19.92 23.36
C THR A 243 5.99 18.95 22.19
N LEU A 244 6.43 17.70 22.37
CA LEU A 244 6.14 16.57 21.50
C LEU A 244 5.03 15.72 22.12
N ALA A 245 3.98 15.41 21.37
CA ALA A 245 2.86 14.60 21.85
C ALA A 245 2.40 13.57 20.83
N GLN A 246 2.05 12.38 21.31
CA GLN A 246 1.36 11.37 20.50
C GLN A 246 -0.12 11.69 20.47
N VAL A 247 -0.68 11.79 19.26
CA VAL A 247 -2.08 12.17 19.05
C VAL A 247 -2.98 10.96 18.81
N THR A 248 -2.53 9.98 18.01
CA THR A 248 -3.27 8.74 17.78
C THR A 248 -2.51 7.53 18.33
N ARG A 249 -3.25 6.41 18.60
CA ARG A 249 -2.68 5.18 19.18
C ARG A 249 -3.23 3.93 18.49
N PHE A 250 -3.15 3.87 17.17
CA PHE A 250 -3.47 2.67 16.42
C PHE A 250 -2.41 1.60 16.66
N THR A 251 -2.84 0.34 16.75
CA THR A 251 -1.97 -0.81 17.01
C THR A 251 -1.97 -1.84 15.88
N ASP A 252 -2.87 -1.69 14.93
CA ASP A 252 -3.13 -2.61 13.81
C ASP A 252 -2.46 -2.14 12.52
N PHE A 253 -2.97 -1.08 11.89
CA PHE A 253 -2.47 -0.55 10.62
C PHE A 253 -1.82 0.81 10.81
N ASP A 254 -0.77 1.06 10.03
CA ASP A 254 -0.09 2.35 9.98
C ASP A 254 -0.99 3.44 9.42
N VAL A 255 -0.89 4.64 9.99
CA VAL A 255 -1.32 5.86 9.32
C VAL A 255 -0.34 6.14 8.17
N LYS A 256 -0.86 6.35 6.95
CA LYS A 256 -0.05 6.43 5.73
C LYS A 256 0.23 7.83 5.25
N THR A 257 -0.77 8.71 5.30
CA THR A 257 -0.66 10.11 4.88
C THR A 257 -1.53 11.00 5.74
N LEU A 258 -1.15 12.27 5.85
CA LEU A 258 -1.97 13.27 6.52
C LEU A 258 -1.95 14.62 5.79
N ASP A 259 -2.97 15.43 6.06
CA ASP A 259 -3.01 16.84 5.75
C ASP A 259 -3.76 17.58 6.86
N ALA A 260 -3.51 18.90 7.00
CA ALA A 260 -4.05 19.64 8.12
C ALA A 260 -4.41 21.08 7.73
N ARG A 261 -5.31 21.64 8.54
CA ARG A 261 -5.63 23.05 8.64
C ARG A 261 -5.81 23.40 10.11
N SER A 262 -6.09 24.65 10.44
CA SER A 262 -6.17 25.11 11.84
C SER A 262 -7.21 24.37 12.69
N ASP A 263 -8.27 23.85 12.11
CA ASP A 263 -9.42 23.23 12.78
C ASP A 263 -9.60 21.73 12.50
N ALA A 264 -8.76 21.15 11.64
CA ALA A 264 -8.86 19.73 11.28
C ALA A 264 -7.52 19.13 10.86
N VAL A 265 -7.32 17.86 11.19
CA VAL A 265 -6.30 17.00 10.58
C VAL A 265 -7.01 15.82 9.94
N VAL A 266 -6.79 15.58 8.66
CA VAL A 266 -7.29 14.40 7.96
C VAL A 266 -6.14 13.44 7.67
N PHE A 267 -6.40 12.14 7.82
CA PHE A 267 -5.38 11.13 7.59
C PHE A 267 -5.98 9.81 7.08
N GLU A 268 -5.15 9.02 6.43
CA GLU A 268 -5.47 7.70 5.91
C GLU A 268 -5.01 6.62 6.89
N GLN A 269 -5.93 5.72 7.30
CA GLN A 269 -5.62 4.56 8.12
C GLN A 269 -6.53 3.39 7.74
N ALA A 270 -5.99 2.20 7.57
CA ALA A 270 -6.72 0.98 7.19
C ALA A 270 -7.60 1.12 5.93
N GLY A 271 -7.23 2.04 5.02
CA GLY A 271 -7.98 2.33 3.79
C GLY A 271 -9.17 3.26 3.98
N TYR A 272 -9.36 3.84 5.17
CA TYR A 272 -10.36 4.84 5.48
C TYR A 272 -9.72 6.22 5.66
N ILE A 273 -10.52 7.27 5.47
CA ILE A 273 -10.16 8.62 5.83
C ILE A 273 -10.74 8.93 7.22
N HIS A 274 -9.87 9.40 8.09
CA HIS A 274 -10.23 9.89 9.41
C HIS A 274 -10.11 11.41 9.44
N GLU A 275 -10.98 12.04 10.22
CA GLU A 275 -10.86 13.44 10.60
C GLU A 275 -10.62 13.56 12.10
N LEU A 276 -9.62 14.33 12.49
CA LEU A 276 -9.23 14.62 13.86
C LEU A 276 -9.42 16.11 14.13
N ASN A 277 -10.08 16.42 15.23
CA ASN A 277 -10.17 17.78 15.74
C ASN A 277 -8.93 18.07 16.62
N PRO A 278 -8.03 18.99 16.23
CA PRO A 278 -6.80 19.25 16.97
C PRO A 278 -7.04 19.87 18.36
N ALA A 279 -8.16 20.58 18.57
CA ALA A 279 -8.46 21.17 19.87
C ALA A 279 -8.87 20.12 20.91
N THR A 280 -9.50 19.01 20.49
CA THR A 280 -9.98 17.95 21.39
C THR A 280 -9.14 16.68 21.36
N GLY A 281 -8.30 16.50 20.32
CA GLY A 281 -7.54 15.28 20.06
C GLY A 281 -8.41 14.08 19.65
N ARG A 282 -9.71 14.27 19.40
CA ARG A 282 -10.62 13.18 19.01
C ARG A 282 -10.66 13.02 17.51
N SER A 283 -10.62 11.77 17.04
CA SER A 283 -10.76 11.42 15.64
C SER A 283 -11.98 10.51 15.41
N HIS A 284 -12.50 10.54 14.19
CA HIS A 284 -13.56 9.65 13.71
C HIS A 284 -13.32 9.28 12.25
N ILE A 285 -13.88 8.16 11.81
CA ILE A 285 -13.88 7.77 10.40
C ILE A 285 -14.93 8.64 9.68
N VAL A 286 -14.53 9.24 8.56
CA VAL A 286 -15.46 9.94 7.67
C VAL A 286 -16.13 8.90 6.78
N GLU A 287 -17.45 8.78 6.88
CA GLU A 287 -18.20 7.83 6.07
C GLU A 287 -18.29 8.30 4.62
N ILE A 288 -17.54 7.66 3.72
CA ILE A 288 -17.46 8.04 2.31
C ILE A 288 -17.91 6.90 1.41
N ARG A 289 -18.75 7.24 0.44
CA ARG A 289 -19.16 6.36 -0.65
C ARG A 289 -18.72 6.96 -1.98
N ALA A 290 -17.80 6.29 -2.67
CA ALA A 290 -17.40 6.61 -4.02
C ALA A 290 -18.09 5.64 -4.98
N ALA A 291 -19.03 6.15 -5.76
CA ALA A 291 -19.72 5.38 -6.79
C ALA A 291 -19.42 5.96 -8.16
N GLY A 292 -19.23 5.11 -9.16
CA GLY A 292 -18.94 5.52 -10.52
C GLY A 292 -18.59 4.35 -11.42
N ASP A 293 -18.44 4.64 -12.70
CA ASP A 293 -17.93 3.69 -13.66
C ASP A 293 -16.42 3.54 -13.46
N PHE A 294 -16.00 2.30 -13.24
CA PHE A 294 -14.60 1.92 -13.10
C PHE A 294 -14.24 0.95 -14.23
N PRO A 295 -13.93 1.43 -15.45
CA PRO A 295 -13.66 0.57 -16.61
C PRO A 295 -12.54 -0.44 -16.38
N TRP A 296 -11.56 -0.08 -15.55
CA TRP A 296 -10.44 -0.96 -15.17
C TRP A 296 -10.83 -2.08 -14.19
N MET A 297 -12.01 -2.01 -13.57
CA MET A 297 -12.58 -3.09 -12.75
C MET A 297 -13.39 -4.10 -13.57
N MET A 298 -13.71 -3.76 -14.82
CA MET A 298 -14.40 -4.68 -15.72
C MET A 298 -13.45 -5.82 -16.12
N PRO A 299 -13.95 -7.06 -16.20
CA PRO A 299 -13.17 -8.19 -16.72
C PRO A 299 -12.62 -7.85 -18.12
N ARG A 300 -11.32 -8.08 -18.28
CA ARG A 300 -10.62 -7.88 -19.56
C ARG A 300 -9.55 -8.93 -19.76
N TRP A 301 -9.22 -9.18 -21.00
CA TRP A 301 -8.05 -9.98 -21.34
C TRP A 301 -6.80 -9.13 -21.24
N ASP A 302 -5.81 -9.62 -20.51
CA ASP A 302 -4.49 -9.01 -20.40
C ASP A 302 -3.43 -9.96 -20.96
N ASP A 303 -2.46 -9.42 -21.68
CA ASP A 303 -1.23 -10.14 -22.04
C ASP A 303 -0.35 -10.26 -20.80
N VAL A 304 -0.18 -11.49 -20.32
CA VAL A 304 0.64 -11.81 -19.13
C VAL A 304 2.01 -12.37 -19.47
N THR A 305 2.39 -12.43 -20.75
CA THR A 305 3.66 -13.02 -21.21
C THR A 305 4.88 -12.39 -20.51
N GLY A 306 4.89 -11.07 -20.34
CA GLY A 306 5.93 -10.33 -19.63
C GLY A 306 5.84 -10.40 -18.10
N ARG A 307 4.88 -11.14 -17.51
CA ARG A 307 4.60 -11.17 -16.07
C ARG A 307 4.72 -12.56 -15.47
N ILE A 308 5.34 -13.48 -16.17
CA ILE A 308 5.60 -14.83 -15.66
C ILE A 308 6.67 -14.73 -14.58
N ALA A 309 6.35 -15.21 -13.37
CA ALA A 309 7.24 -15.12 -12.20
C ALA A 309 7.89 -16.47 -11.87
N ASN A 310 7.12 -17.55 -11.78
CA ASN A 310 7.59 -18.88 -11.39
C ASN A 310 7.13 -19.92 -12.40
N ILE A 311 8.00 -20.89 -12.68
CA ILE A 311 7.77 -21.94 -13.67
C ILE A 311 8.11 -23.31 -13.08
N GLY A 312 7.24 -24.30 -13.30
CA GLY A 312 7.48 -25.70 -12.94
C GLY A 312 7.18 -26.64 -14.10
N LEU A 313 8.13 -27.53 -14.42
CA LEU A 313 7.93 -28.56 -15.44
C LEU A 313 7.19 -29.76 -14.85
N SER A 314 6.18 -30.26 -15.58
CA SER A 314 5.54 -31.53 -15.19
C SER A 314 6.52 -32.69 -15.28
N PRO A 315 6.36 -33.77 -14.45
CA PRO A 315 7.28 -34.91 -14.46
C PRO A 315 7.41 -35.59 -15.82
N THR A 316 6.38 -35.51 -16.65
CA THR A 316 6.37 -36.09 -18.01
C THR A 316 6.94 -35.15 -19.08
N GLY A 317 7.27 -33.87 -18.74
CA GLY A 317 7.69 -32.87 -19.69
C GLY A 317 6.60 -32.35 -20.63
N ARG A 318 5.35 -32.84 -20.51
CA ARG A 318 4.25 -32.52 -21.44
C ARG A 318 3.56 -31.19 -21.16
N ARG A 319 3.69 -30.66 -19.95
CA ARG A 319 3.12 -29.37 -19.54
C ARG A 319 4.08 -28.63 -18.63
N VAL A 320 3.97 -27.32 -18.63
CA VAL A 320 4.55 -26.45 -17.60
C VAL A 320 3.43 -25.84 -16.76
N VAL A 321 3.69 -25.59 -15.50
CA VAL A 321 2.87 -24.71 -14.68
C VAL A 321 3.58 -23.38 -14.53
N VAL A 322 2.85 -22.27 -14.64
CA VAL A 322 3.40 -20.91 -14.52
C VAL A 322 2.53 -20.07 -13.59
N GLU A 323 3.17 -19.17 -12.90
CA GLU A 323 2.53 -18.08 -12.15
C GLU A 323 2.57 -16.82 -13.00
N ALA A 324 1.43 -16.16 -13.18
CA ALA A 324 1.36 -14.87 -13.84
C ALA A 324 0.24 -14.01 -13.23
N ARG A 325 0.60 -12.85 -12.69
CA ARG A 325 -0.34 -11.89 -12.06
C ARG A 325 -1.21 -12.46 -10.92
N GLY A 326 -0.68 -13.39 -10.15
CA GLY A 326 -1.42 -14.02 -9.07
C GLY A 326 -2.39 -15.13 -9.51
N GLU A 327 -2.30 -15.58 -10.75
CA GLU A 327 -3.03 -16.72 -11.27
C GLU A 327 -2.06 -17.85 -11.66
N ILE A 328 -2.53 -19.09 -11.59
CA ILE A 328 -1.74 -20.25 -11.98
C ILE A 328 -2.28 -20.83 -13.29
N PHE A 329 -1.40 -20.98 -14.26
CA PHE A 329 -1.71 -21.53 -15.56
C PHE A 329 -0.94 -22.83 -15.82
N THR A 330 -1.54 -23.74 -16.58
CA THR A 330 -0.82 -24.86 -17.16
C THR A 330 -0.79 -24.74 -18.67
N ILE A 331 0.41 -24.85 -19.26
CA ILE A 331 0.67 -24.66 -20.69
C ILE A 331 1.20 -25.97 -21.26
N PRO A 332 0.61 -26.54 -22.33
CA PRO A 332 1.11 -27.73 -22.96
C PRO A 332 2.41 -27.46 -23.76
N ALA A 333 3.30 -28.45 -23.84
CA ALA A 333 4.55 -28.36 -24.59
C ALA A 333 4.33 -28.29 -26.11
N GLU A 334 3.32 -29.02 -26.63
CA GLU A 334 3.05 -29.10 -28.06
C GLU A 334 1.60 -28.77 -28.40
N LYS A 335 0.66 -29.69 -28.13
CA LYS A 335 -0.75 -29.59 -28.50
C LYS A 335 -1.64 -29.46 -27.27
N GLY A 336 -2.70 -28.69 -27.40
CA GLY A 336 -3.71 -28.44 -26.36
C GLY A 336 -3.76 -26.98 -25.92
N ASP A 337 -4.72 -26.65 -25.08
CA ASP A 337 -4.98 -25.29 -24.64
C ASP A 337 -4.21 -24.95 -23.36
N THR A 338 -3.83 -23.68 -23.25
CA THR A 338 -3.44 -23.07 -21.97
C THR A 338 -4.65 -23.03 -21.06
N ARG A 339 -4.50 -23.50 -19.82
CA ARG A 339 -5.57 -23.46 -18.81
C ARG A 339 -5.16 -22.55 -17.67
N ASN A 340 -6.03 -21.62 -17.30
CA ASN A 340 -6.02 -21.02 -15.98
C ASN A 340 -6.65 -22.03 -15.04
N ILE A 341 -5.94 -22.50 -14.02
CA ILE A 341 -6.48 -23.49 -13.07
C ILE A 341 -7.09 -22.86 -11.84
N THR A 342 -6.75 -21.62 -11.53
CA THR A 342 -7.21 -20.95 -10.31
C THR A 342 -8.49 -20.14 -10.50
N HIS A 343 -8.65 -19.46 -11.64
CA HIS A 343 -9.83 -18.64 -11.98
C HIS A 343 -10.26 -17.71 -10.83
N SER A 344 -9.30 -17.10 -10.11
CA SER A 344 -9.55 -16.35 -8.88
C SER A 344 -9.20 -14.88 -9.03
N SER A 345 -10.17 -14.07 -9.44
CA SER A 345 -9.99 -12.63 -9.47
C SER A 345 -9.87 -12.04 -8.05
N GLY A 346 -8.85 -11.20 -7.83
CA GLY A 346 -8.62 -10.54 -6.54
C GLY A 346 -7.90 -11.38 -5.49
N THR A 347 -7.43 -12.57 -5.87
CA THR A 347 -6.62 -13.48 -5.05
C THR A 347 -5.21 -13.54 -5.61
N ALA A 348 -4.21 -13.76 -4.78
CA ALA A 348 -2.83 -13.95 -5.23
C ALA A 348 -2.42 -15.40 -5.02
N GLU A 349 -2.34 -16.16 -6.11
CA GLU A 349 -1.77 -17.50 -6.15
C GLU A 349 -0.32 -17.44 -6.60
N ARG A 350 0.56 -18.13 -5.86
CA ARG A 350 2.01 -18.01 -6.04
C ARG A 350 2.73 -19.32 -5.88
N GLU A 351 3.96 -19.39 -6.46
CA GLU A 351 4.91 -20.48 -6.27
C GLU A 351 4.34 -21.86 -6.65
N PRO A 352 3.88 -22.08 -7.89
CA PRO A 352 3.33 -23.37 -8.26
C PRO A 352 4.40 -24.46 -8.37
N ALA A 353 4.06 -25.68 -7.92
CA ALA A 353 4.92 -26.86 -8.04
C ALA A 353 4.12 -28.12 -8.39
N TRP A 354 4.64 -28.91 -9.33
CA TRP A 354 4.10 -30.21 -9.69
C TRP A 354 4.45 -31.29 -8.67
N SER A 355 3.49 -32.14 -8.33
CA SER A 355 3.79 -33.40 -7.66
C SER A 355 4.59 -34.34 -8.58
N ARG A 356 5.40 -35.20 -8.01
CA ARG A 356 6.29 -36.08 -8.78
C ARG A 356 5.54 -37.17 -9.55
N ASP A 357 4.33 -37.55 -9.10
CA ASP A 357 3.42 -38.43 -9.81
C ASP A 357 2.63 -37.75 -10.94
N GLY A 358 2.74 -36.41 -11.05
CA GLY A 358 2.09 -35.57 -12.06
C GLY A 358 0.59 -35.37 -11.89
N LYS A 359 0.02 -35.78 -10.75
CA LYS A 359 -1.43 -35.68 -10.52
C LYS A 359 -1.86 -34.33 -9.93
N TRP A 360 -0.98 -33.68 -9.19
CA TRP A 360 -1.28 -32.52 -8.39
C TRP A 360 -0.38 -31.33 -8.72
N VAL A 361 -0.94 -30.14 -8.57
CA VAL A 361 -0.22 -28.87 -8.53
C VAL A 361 -0.44 -28.26 -7.15
N SER A 362 0.62 -27.90 -6.46
CA SER A 362 0.54 -27.13 -5.22
C SER A 362 0.92 -25.68 -5.48
N TYR A 363 0.31 -24.76 -4.75
CA TYR A 363 0.62 -23.33 -4.77
C TYR A 363 0.17 -22.69 -3.45
N PHE A 364 0.62 -21.47 -3.16
CA PHE A 364 0.13 -20.68 -2.04
C PHE A 364 -0.93 -19.70 -2.53
N SER A 365 -2.03 -19.55 -1.77
CA SER A 365 -3.15 -18.67 -2.08
C SER A 365 -3.56 -17.87 -0.86
N ASP A 366 -3.88 -16.60 -1.04
CA ASP A 366 -4.40 -15.71 0.02
C ASP A 366 -5.94 -15.57 0.00
N ARG A 367 -6.65 -16.49 -0.68
CA ARG A 367 -8.12 -16.46 -0.83
C ARG A 367 -8.90 -16.46 0.48
N SER A 368 -8.33 -17.02 1.53
CA SER A 368 -8.91 -17.05 2.88
C SER A 368 -8.51 -15.83 3.72
N GLY A 369 -7.82 -14.84 3.15
CA GLY A 369 -7.31 -13.63 3.82
C GLY A 369 -5.84 -13.73 4.22
N GLU A 370 -5.32 -14.94 4.41
CA GLU A 370 -3.93 -15.25 4.70
C GLU A 370 -3.43 -16.37 3.79
N TYR A 371 -2.13 -16.42 3.52
CA TYR A 371 -1.58 -17.44 2.65
C TYR A 371 -1.76 -18.84 3.23
N ALA A 372 -2.44 -19.69 2.49
CA ALA A 372 -2.58 -21.12 2.74
C ALA A 372 -1.94 -21.92 1.61
N LEU A 373 -1.55 -23.18 1.88
CA LEU A 373 -1.15 -24.11 0.83
C LEU A 373 -2.38 -24.69 0.17
N VAL A 374 -2.45 -24.63 -1.15
CA VAL A 374 -3.50 -25.26 -1.94
C VAL A 374 -2.90 -26.41 -2.74
N ILE A 375 -3.61 -27.52 -2.77
CA ILE A 375 -3.29 -28.69 -3.60
C ILE A 375 -4.47 -28.95 -4.52
N GLU A 376 -4.24 -28.86 -5.81
CA GLU A 376 -5.26 -28.96 -6.84
C GLU A 376 -4.90 -30.04 -7.85
N SER A 377 -5.93 -30.76 -8.36
CA SER A 377 -5.71 -31.74 -9.41
C SER A 377 -5.35 -31.03 -10.72
N GLN A 378 -4.38 -31.57 -11.44
CA GLN A 378 -3.92 -30.96 -12.70
C GLN A 378 -4.98 -30.96 -13.81
N ASP A 379 -6.00 -31.78 -13.70
CA ASP A 379 -7.12 -31.89 -14.64
C ASP A 379 -8.32 -30.99 -14.26
N GLY A 380 -8.31 -30.40 -13.04
CA GLY A 380 -9.39 -29.56 -12.53
C GLY A 380 -10.67 -30.30 -12.15
N ILE A 381 -10.65 -31.65 -12.08
CA ILE A 381 -11.84 -32.45 -11.78
C ILE A 381 -12.06 -32.53 -10.25
N THR A 382 -10.98 -32.75 -9.50
CA THR A 382 -11.07 -32.82 -8.04
C THR A 382 -11.03 -31.41 -7.46
N PRO A 383 -11.98 -31.04 -6.57
CA PRO A 383 -11.93 -29.74 -5.92
C PRO A 383 -10.59 -29.49 -5.22
N PRO A 384 -10.07 -28.25 -5.25
CA PRO A 384 -8.83 -27.91 -4.59
C PRO A 384 -8.95 -28.10 -3.07
N ARG A 385 -7.89 -28.63 -2.47
CA ARG A 385 -7.76 -28.76 -1.02
C ARG A 385 -6.91 -27.64 -0.47
N GLU A 386 -7.48 -26.80 0.36
CA GLU A 386 -6.76 -25.75 1.09
C GLU A 386 -6.27 -26.31 2.44
N ILE A 387 -5.01 -26.07 2.75
CA ILE A 387 -4.37 -26.45 4.00
C ILE A 387 -3.90 -25.14 4.68
N PRO A 388 -4.58 -24.69 5.74
CA PRO A 388 -4.17 -23.51 6.47
C PRO A 388 -2.78 -23.69 7.08
N ILE A 389 -1.90 -22.71 6.88
CA ILE A 389 -0.59 -22.67 7.50
C ILE A 389 -0.65 -21.65 8.63
N ARG A 390 -0.34 -22.07 9.84
CA ARG A 390 -0.35 -21.17 11.00
C ARG A 390 0.79 -20.16 10.90
N ASN A 391 0.53 -18.93 11.36
CA ASN A 391 1.39 -17.75 11.31
C ASN A 391 1.40 -17.08 9.91
N ALA A 392 0.67 -15.98 9.82
CA ALA A 392 0.54 -15.13 8.64
C ALA A 392 1.89 -14.69 8.09
N LYS A 393 2.33 -15.32 6.97
CA LYS A 393 3.64 -15.09 6.35
C LYS A 393 3.60 -15.33 4.85
N HIS A 394 4.64 -14.89 4.16
CA HIS A 394 4.91 -15.37 2.82
C HIS A 394 5.68 -16.70 2.85
N TYR A 395 5.37 -17.55 1.92
CA TYR A 395 5.97 -18.87 1.74
C TYR A 395 6.59 -18.96 0.35
N TYR A 396 7.67 -19.75 0.24
CA TYR A 396 8.48 -19.81 -0.98
C TYR A 396 8.89 -21.24 -1.31
N THR A 397 9.18 -21.44 -2.59
CA THR A 397 9.85 -22.62 -3.15
C THR A 397 9.25 -23.97 -2.72
N PRO A 398 7.94 -24.20 -2.88
CA PRO A 398 7.37 -25.50 -2.57
C PRO A 398 8.01 -26.59 -3.44
N SER A 399 8.37 -27.72 -2.85
CA SER A 399 9.01 -28.83 -3.54
C SER A 399 8.46 -30.15 -3.02
N TRP A 400 7.86 -30.91 -3.92
CA TRP A 400 7.34 -32.23 -3.58
C TRP A 400 8.44 -33.27 -3.35
N SER A 401 8.24 -34.13 -2.36
CA SER A 401 9.07 -35.30 -2.18
C SER A 401 8.96 -36.23 -3.40
N PRO A 402 10.01 -37.01 -3.71
CA PRO A 402 9.97 -37.99 -4.83
C PRO A 402 8.77 -38.94 -4.79
N ASP A 403 8.29 -39.35 -3.62
CA ASP A 403 7.13 -40.20 -3.42
C ASP A 403 5.77 -39.48 -3.46
N SER A 404 5.77 -38.15 -3.69
CA SER A 404 4.59 -37.27 -3.73
C SER A 404 3.75 -37.22 -2.44
N LYS A 405 4.32 -37.59 -1.29
CA LYS A 405 3.59 -37.60 -0.02
C LYS A 405 3.85 -36.40 0.86
N LYS A 406 4.95 -35.67 0.62
CA LYS A 406 5.36 -34.54 1.44
C LYS A 406 5.66 -33.33 0.58
N LEU A 407 5.54 -32.14 1.18
CA LEU A 407 5.90 -30.86 0.60
C LEU A 407 6.92 -30.16 1.48
N LEU A 408 8.01 -29.72 0.86
CA LEU A 408 9.06 -28.91 1.47
C LEU A 408 8.86 -27.45 1.04
N TYR A 409 8.97 -26.51 1.96
CA TYR A 409 8.87 -25.08 1.67
C TYR A 409 9.64 -24.23 2.69
N THR A 410 9.83 -22.94 2.39
CA THR A 410 10.46 -21.98 3.30
C THR A 410 9.50 -20.82 3.57
N ASP A 411 9.75 -20.05 4.65
CA ASP A 411 8.98 -18.88 5.03
C ASP A 411 9.84 -17.61 5.17
N THR A 412 9.20 -16.49 5.48
CA THR A 412 9.86 -15.18 5.67
C THR A 412 10.74 -15.09 6.90
N ASP A 413 10.62 -16.00 7.86
CA ASP A 413 11.54 -16.12 9.02
C ASP A 413 12.73 -17.04 8.71
N PHE A 414 12.89 -17.40 7.43
CA PHE A 414 13.97 -18.26 6.95
C PHE A 414 13.96 -19.67 7.52
N ASN A 415 12.77 -20.13 7.90
CA ASN A 415 12.54 -21.51 8.31
C ASN A 415 12.42 -22.44 7.10
N VAL A 416 12.90 -23.65 7.28
CA VAL A 416 12.71 -24.77 6.36
C VAL A 416 11.68 -25.72 6.97
N TRP A 417 10.59 -25.92 6.26
CA TRP A 417 9.45 -26.73 6.70
C TRP A 417 9.24 -27.92 5.82
N VAL A 418 8.82 -29.02 6.40
CA VAL A 418 8.22 -30.16 5.68
C VAL A 418 6.79 -30.37 6.16
N MET A 419 5.88 -30.57 5.22
CA MET A 419 4.48 -30.86 5.50
C MET A 419 4.14 -32.25 4.96
N ASP A 420 3.53 -33.09 5.77
CA ASP A 420 2.87 -34.33 5.29
C ASP A 420 1.55 -33.91 4.63
N VAL A 421 1.39 -34.27 3.36
CA VAL A 421 0.24 -33.83 2.55
C VAL A 421 -1.06 -34.45 3.04
N ALA A 422 -1.05 -35.68 3.54
CA ALA A 422 -2.27 -36.37 4.00
C ALA A 422 -2.82 -35.70 5.28
N SER A 423 -1.97 -35.49 6.25
CA SER A 423 -2.36 -34.90 7.55
C SER A 423 -2.44 -33.35 7.51
N GLY A 424 -1.71 -32.70 6.59
CA GLY A 424 -1.58 -31.24 6.55
C GLY A 424 -0.75 -30.67 7.71
N GLN A 425 0.02 -31.50 8.43
CA GLN A 425 0.80 -31.05 9.58
C GLN A 425 2.22 -30.66 9.17
N PRO A 426 2.64 -29.40 9.41
CA PRO A 426 3.99 -28.96 9.14
C PRO A 426 4.94 -29.33 10.28
N LYS A 427 6.19 -29.67 9.92
CA LYS A 427 7.30 -29.91 10.83
C LYS A 427 8.46 -28.97 10.47
N LEU A 428 8.97 -28.22 11.44
CA LEU A 428 10.17 -27.40 11.29
C LEU A 428 11.40 -28.32 11.20
N LEU A 429 12.22 -28.12 10.16
CA LEU A 429 13.49 -28.82 9.99
C LEU A 429 14.68 -28.00 10.48
N GLY A 430 14.64 -26.69 10.27
CA GLY A 430 15.68 -25.77 10.70
C GLY A 430 15.41 -24.33 10.27
N THR A 431 16.29 -23.43 10.73
CA THR A 431 16.19 -21.99 10.47
C THR A 431 17.56 -21.46 10.07
N ASP A 432 17.62 -20.52 9.13
CA ASP A 432 18.84 -19.72 8.87
C ASP A 432 18.67 -18.33 9.52
N PRO A 433 19.11 -18.13 10.77
CA PRO A 433 18.87 -16.90 11.51
C PRO A 433 19.60 -15.67 10.94
N TRP A 434 20.52 -15.88 10.00
CA TRP A 434 21.34 -14.85 9.37
C TRP A 434 21.00 -14.66 7.88
N ALA A 435 19.93 -15.28 7.41
CA ALA A 435 19.51 -15.11 6.03
C ALA A 435 19.04 -13.68 5.76
N VAL A 436 19.14 -13.27 4.50
CA VAL A 436 18.54 -12.03 4.02
C VAL A 436 17.45 -12.36 3.01
N PRO A 437 16.41 -11.54 2.88
CA PRO A 437 15.32 -11.78 1.95
C PRO A 437 15.82 -12.14 0.55
N ARG A 438 15.15 -13.10 -0.12
CA ARG A 438 15.49 -13.62 -1.46
C ARG A 438 16.85 -14.34 -1.58
N ARG A 439 17.53 -14.63 -0.47
CA ARG A 439 18.81 -15.37 -0.45
C ARG A 439 18.78 -16.64 0.41
N VAL A 440 17.59 -17.16 0.67
CA VAL A 440 17.43 -18.47 1.31
C VAL A 440 17.87 -19.54 0.34
N GLY A 441 18.72 -20.46 0.79
CA GLY A 441 19.13 -21.61 -0.01
C GLY A 441 17.89 -22.46 -0.32
N ARG A 442 17.81 -23.00 -1.54
CA ARG A 442 16.71 -23.91 -1.89
C ARG A 442 16.96 -25.28 -1.27
N PRO A 443 16.15 -25.71 -0.30
CA PRO A 443 16.29 -27.05 0.25
C PRO A 443 15.93 -28.10 -0.81
N THR A 444 16.54 -29.28 -0.70
CA THR A 444 16.35 -30.37 -1.66
C THR A 444 16.09 -31.70 -0.99
N TRP A 445 15.30 -32.55 -1.64
CA TRP A 445 15.02 -33.89 -1.21
C TRP A 445 16.10 -34.89 -1.61
N SER A 446 16.31 -35.91 -0.77
CA SER A 446 16.97 -37.14 -1.20
C SER A 446 16.07 -37.95 -2.14
N PRO A 447 16.64 -38.75 -3.06
CA PRO A 447 15.85 -39.56 -3.99
C PRO A 447 14.90 -40.57 -3.33
N ASP A 448 15.19 -41.01 -2.11
CA ASP A 448 14.38 -41.95 -1.34
C ASP A 448 13.30 -41.27 -0.46
N SER A 449 13.13 -39.96 -0.55
CA SER A 449 12.16 -39.14 0.21
C SER A 449 12.37 -39.12 1.74
N LYS A 450 13.54 -39.53 2.22
CA LYS A 450 13.80 -39.68 3.66
C LYS A 450 14.56 -38.50 4.26
N TRP A 451 15.36 -37.85 3.47
CA TRP A 451 16.26 -36.78 3.90
C TRP A 451 16.02 -35.48 3.15
N VAL A 452 16.31 -34.38 3.83
CA VAL A 452 16.34 -33.05 3.25
C VAL A 452 17.69 -32.43 3.50
N ALA A 453 18.33 -31.90 2.44
CA ALA A 453 19.53 -31.10 2.55
C ALA A 453 19.21 -29.61 2.33
N TYR A 454 19.74 -28.75 3.19
CA TYR A 454 19.61 -27.32 3.06
C TYR A 454 20.87 -26.61 3.54
N ALA A 455 21.11 -25.38 3.02
CA ALA A 455 22.22 -24.54 3.46
C ALA A 455 21.72 -23.47 4.44
N ALA A 456 22.36 -23.35 5.58
CA ALA A 456 22.13 -22.27 6.54
C ALA A 456 23.44 -21.65 7.02
N ARG A 457 23.38 -20.40 7.50
CA ARG A 457 24.56 -19.70 8.02
C ARG A 457 24.82 -20.08 9.46
N LEU A 458 26.12 -20.23 9.75
CA LEU A 458 26.64 -20.35 11.10
C LEU A 458 26.82 -18.97 11.75
N ASN A 459 27.10 -18.91 13.04
CA ASN A 459 27.42 -17.65 13.76
C ASN A 459 28.62 -16.91 13.14
N THR A 460 29.48 -17.59 12.41
CA THR A 460 30.60 -17.03 11.65
C THR A 460 30.18 -16.42 10.31
N LEU A 461 28.89 -16.46 9.96
CA LEU A 461 28.30 -16.07 8.67
C LEU A 461 28.72 -16.97 7.48
N PHE A 462 29.57 -17.96 7.69
CA PHE A 462 29.82 -19.00 6.69
C PHE A 462 28.61 -19.94 6.58
N ARG A 463 28.38 -20.47 5.40
CA ARG A 463 27.31 -21.45 5.17
C ARG A 463 27.80 -22.87 5.41
N ALA A 464 26.97 -23.65 6.08
CA ALA A 464 27.11 -25.10 6.18
C ALA A 464 25.89 -25.79 5.54
N ILE A 465 26.09 -27.01 5.10
CA ILE A 465 24.99 -27.86 4.61
C ILE A 465 24.53 -28.73 5.77
N PHE A 466 23.23 -28.67 6.01
CA PHE A 466 22.55 -29.54 6.99
C PHE A 466 21.78 -30.62 6.27
N VAL A 467 21.78 -31.80 6.82
CA VAL A 467 20.98 -32.95 6.34
C VAL A 467 20.15 -33.45 7.49
N VAL A 468 18.85 -33.49 7.32
CA VAL A 468 17.87 -33.88 8.34
C VAL A 468 16.86 -34.89 7.78
#